data_c37457e8b2a63f00067a93a4119fe3e4
#
_entry.id   c37457e8b2a63f00067a93a4119fe3e4
#
_cell.length_a   1.000
_cell.length_b   1.000
_cell.length_c   1.000
_cell.angle_alpha   90.00
_cell.angle_beta   90.00
_cell.angle_gamma   90.00
#
_symmetry.space_group_name_H-M   'P 1'
#
loop_
_entity.id
_entity.type
_entity.pdbx_description
1 polymer ?
#
loop_
_entity_poly.entity_id
_entity_poly.type
_entity_poly.pdbx_seq_one_letter_code
_entity_poly.pdbx_strand_id
1 'polypeptide(L)'
;MEQRYIAGDWVRYIGVASPIVVQITEVREDKLLIDFGGCNWYLADYSEVEPIPLTVEVLTCNRWEWSDEHEEFAKHGVAIYPVGSDYRTDIFDMKIRYVHELQHLLFGLGLDNYMKMPKNYILPKGDGNT
;
A
#
# COMPACT_ATOMS: atom_id res chain seq x y z
N MET A 1 -8.64 15.68 0.70
CA MET A 1 -7.19 15.76 0.49
C MET A 1 -6.73 14.64 -0.42
N GLU A 2 -5.95 14.99 -1.39
CA GLU A 2 -5.50 14.01 -2.37
C GLU A 2 -4.40 13.14 -1.80
N GLN A 3 -4.42 11.87 -2.18
CA GLN A 3 -3.34 10.97 -1.86
C GLN A 3 -2.11 11.35 -2.68
N ARG A 4 -0.96 11.19 -2.09
CA ARG A 4 0.29 11.38 -2.81
C ARG A 4 0.89 10.02 -3.11
N TYR A 5 1.29 9.85 -4.36
CA TYR A 5 1.86 8.58 -4.80
C TYR A 5 3.26 8.79 -5.35
N ILE A 6 4.04 7.72 -5.31
CA ILE A 6 5.35 7.70 -5.96
C ILE A 6 5.44 6.42 -6.79
N ALA A 7 6.40 6.40 -7.71
CA ALA A 7 6.62 5.21 -8.52
C ALA A 7 6.90 4.02 -7.61
N GLY A 8 6.31 2.89 -7.93
CA GLY A 8 6.44 1.67 -7.14
C GLY A 8 5.29 1.44 -6.18
N ASP A 9 4.46 2.44 -5.95
CA ASP A 9 3.32 2.31 -5.05
C ASP A 9 2.30 1.31 -5.60
N TRP A 10 1.71 0.53 -4.70
CA TRP A 10 0.59 -0.33 -5.03
C TRP A 10 -0.70 0.39 -4.77
N VAL A 11 -1.62 0.34 -5.73
CA VAL A 11 -2.93 0.97 -5.63
C VAL A 11 -3.98 0.07 -6.23
N ARG A 12 -5.21 0.44 -6.05
CA ARG A 12 -6.35 -0.26 -6.60
C ARG A 12 -6.91 0.57 -7.76
N TYR A 13 -6.99 -0.03 -8.96
CA TYR A 13 -7.56 0.65 -10.11
C TYR A 13 -9.06 0.36 -10.15
N ILE A 14 -9.86 1.40 -10.14
CA ILE A 14 -11.32 1.27 -10.06
C ILE A 14 -12.03 1.69 -11.34
N GLY A 15 -11.29 1.90 -12.43
CA GLY A 15 -11.89 2.27 -13.70
C GLY A 15 -12.55 1.12 -14.44
N VAL A 16 -12.64 -0.04 -13.80
CA VAL A 16 -13.29 -1.24 -14.37
C VAL A 16 -14.29 -1.77 -13.37
N ALA A 17 -15.14 -2.69 -13.83
CA ALA A 17 -16.21 -3.22 -12.98
C ALA A 17 -15.67 -3.92 -11.73
N SER A 18 -14.59 -4.66 -11.89
CA SER A 18 -13.95 -5.36 -10.77
C SER A 18 -12.61 -4.72 -10.49
N PRO A 19 -12.48 -3.97 -9.40
CA PRO A 19 -11.21 -3.31 -9.10
C PRO A 19 -10.05 -4.29 -9.05
N ILE A 20 -8.90 -3.86 -9.54
CA ILE A 20 -7.71 -4.70 -9.57
C ILE A 20 -6.54 -3.98 -8.94
N VAL A 21 -5.61 -4.77 -8.43
CA VAL A 21 -4.39 -4.27 -7.80
C VAL A 21 -3.37 -4.02 -8.89
N VAL A 22 -2.81 -2.81 -8.93
CA VAL A 22 -1.82 -2.42 -9.93
C VAL A 22 -0.71 -1.64 -9.26
N GLN A 23 0.40 -1.51 -9.96
CA GLN A 23 1.54 -0.77 -9.45
C GLN A 23 1.74 0.48 -10.29
N ILE A 24 2.07 1.58 -9.64
CA ILE A 24 2.34 2.83 -10.33
C ILE A 24 3.76 2.79 -10.85
N THR A 25 3.90 3.03 -12.15
CA THR A 25 5.20 3.06 -12.80
C THR A 25 5.77 4.46 -12.81
N GLU A 26 4.91 5.46 -13.02
CA GLU A 26 5.36 6.84 -13.12
C GLU A 26 4.25 7.76 -12.64
N VAL A 27 4.64 8.80 -11.90
CA VAL A 27 3.69 9.82 -11.43
C VAL A 27 3.90 11.07 -12.26
N ARG A 28 2.82 11.55 -12.86
CA ARG A 28 2.82 12.78 -13.63
C ARG A 28 1.92 13.80 -12.94
N GLU A 29 1.90 15.01 -13.45
CA GLU A 29 1.20 16.10 -12.79
C GLU A 29 -0.28 15.79 -12.57
N ASP A 30 -0.95 15.27 -13.58
CA ASP A 30 -2.39 15.01 -13.50
C ASP A 30 -2.76 13.57 -13.84
N LYS A 31 -1.78 12.70 -14.05
CA LYS A 31 -2.03 11.32 -14.44
C LYS A 31 -1.04 10.40 -13.73
N LEU A 32 -1.43 9.14 -13.67
CA LEU A 32 -0.58 8.08 -13.14
C LEU A 32 -0.40 7.02 -14.21
N LEU A 33 0.84 6.66 -14.51
CA LEU A 33 1.09 5.54 -15.42
C LEU A 33 1.07 4.28 -14.59
N ILE A 34 0.11 3.42 -14.84
CA ILE A 34 -0.06 2.20 -14.07
C ILE A 34 0.24 0.99 -14.94
N ASP A 35 0.70 -0.09 -14.30
CA ASP A 35 1.15 -1.30 -14.96
C ASP A 35 0.13 -2.41 -14.69
N PHE A 36 -0.55 -2.85 -15.75
CA PHE A 36 -1.48 -3.97 -15.65
C PHE A 36 -0.76 -5.32 -15.75
N GLY A 37 0.55 -5.30 -15.99
CA GLY A 37 1.32 -6.52 -16.18
C GLY A 37 1.50 -6.83 -17.64
N GLY A 38 2.54 -7.62 -17.98
CA GLY A 38 2.77 -8.04 -19.36
C GLY A 38 3.02 -6.88 -20.31
N CYS A 39 3.65 -5.83 -19.87
CA CYS A 39 3.95 -4.66 -20.68
C CYS A 39 2.69 -3.89 -21.08
N ASN A 40 1.64 -3.99 -20.30
CA ASN A 40 0.41 -3.23 -20.53
C ASN A 40 0.33 -2.09 -19.56
N TRP A 41 0.49 -0.88 -20.07
CA TRP A 41 0.44 0.33 -19.24
C TRP A 41 -0.75 1.19 -19.63
N TYR A 42 -1.21 1.97 -18.69
CA TYR A 42 -2.36 2.84 -18.90
C TYR A 42 -2.16 4.13 -18.12
N LEU A 43 -2.44 5.26 -18.76
CA LEU A 43 -2.43 6.55 -18.09
C LEU A 43 -3.77 6.78 -17.43
N ALA A 44 -3.82 6.63 -16.13
CA ALA A 44 -5.05 6.74 -15.37
C ALA A 44 -5.17 8.12 -14.75
N ASP A 45 -6.41 8.59 -14.62
CA ASP A 45 -6.67 9.78 -13.82
C ASP A 45 -6.54 9.41 -12.34
N TYR A 46 -6.18 10.40 -11.53
CA TYR A 46 -6.11 10.18 -10.08
C TYR A 46 -7.44 9.67 -9.53
N SER A 47 -8.57 10.08 -10.15
CA SER A 47 -9.88 9.64 -9.71
C SER A 47 -10.15 8.16 -10.02
N GLU A 48 -9.31 7.53 -10.83
CA GLU A 48 -9.49 6.13 -11.19
C GLU A 48 -8.69 5.18 -10.30
N VAL A 49 -7.98 5.70 -9.32
CA VAL A 49 -7.20 4.86 -8.41
C VAL A 49 -7.57 5.17 -6.97
N GLU A 50 -7.43 4.16 -6.13
CA GLU A 50 -7.66 4.28 -4.70
C GLU A 50 -6.53 3.59 -3.96
N PRO A 51 -6.24 4.03 -2.73
CA PRO A 51 -5.23 3.34 -1.94
C PRO A 51 -5.73 1.97 -1.50
N ILE A 52 -4.78 1.08 -1.21
CA ILE A 52 -5.10 -0.27 -0.73
C ILE A 52 -4.89 -0.30 0.78
N PRO A 53 -5.91 -0.72 1.55
CA PRO A 53 -5.73 -0.80 3.00
C PRO A 53 -4.60 -1.77 3.36
N LEU A 54 -3.83 -1.40 4.38
CA LEU A 54 -2.77 -2.25 4.87
C LEU A 54 -3.39 -3.34 5.74
N THR A 55 -3.11 -4.60 5.43
CA THR A 55 -3.67 -5.73 6.15
C THR A 55 -2.57 -6.64 6.65
N VAL A 56 -2.94 -7.52 7.57
CA VAL A 56 -2.01 -8.52 8.09
C VAL A 56 -1.47 -9.38 6.96
N GLU A 57 -2.31 -9.71 5.99
CA GLU A 57 -1.89 -10.53 4.87
C GLU A 57 -0.75 -9.86 4.08
N VAL A 58 -0.89 -8.56 3.83
CA VAL A 58 0.15 -7.84 3.10
C VAL A 58 1.44 -7.81 3.92
N LEU A 59 1.33 -7.57 5.22
CA LEU A 59 2.50 -7.52 6.07
C LEU A 59 3.22 -8.87 6.11
N THR A 60 2.46 -9.96 6.33
CA THR A 60 3.06 -11.29 6.42
C THR A 60 3.68 -11.70 5.10
N CYS A 61 3.02 -11.38 4.00
CA CYS A 61 3.51 -11.69 2.67
C CYS A 61 4.86 -11.02 2.40
N ASN A 62 5.10 -9.89 3.06
CA ASN A 62 6.34 -9.14 2.91
C ASN A 62 7.31 -9.35 4.06
N ARG A 63 7.11 -10.42 4.81
CA ARG A 63 8.03 -10.89 5.85
C ARG A 63 8.13 -9.96 7.04
N TRP A 64 7.07 -9.23 7.32
CA TRP A 64 6.95 -8.53 8.59
C TRP A 64 6.59 -9.57 9.64
N GLU A 65 7.28 -9.53 10.77
CA GLU A 65 7.12 -10.51 11.82
C GLU A 65 6.39 -9.94 13.01
N TRP A 66 5.41 -10.69 13.48
CA TRP A 66 4.61 -10.26 14.63
C TRP A 66 5.31 -10.67 15.93
N SER A 67 5.34 -9.76 16.89
CA SER A 67 5.86 -10.03 18.23
C SER A 67 4.70 -9.98 19.22
N ASP A 68 4.42 -11.11 19.87
CA ASP A 68 3.40 -11.15 20.91
C ASP A 68 3.82 -10.32 22.11
N GLU A 69 5.11 -10.30 22.38
CA GLU A 69 5.63 -9.57 23.53
C GLU A 69 5.41 -8.09 23.40
N HIS A 70 5.68 -7.53 22.22
CA HIS A 70 5.57 -6.10 21.98
C HIS A 70 4.29 -5.71 21.26
N GLU A 71 3.51 -6.70 20.81
CA GLU A 71 2.26 -6.48 20.09
C GLU A 71 2.46 -5.57 18.88
N GLU A 72 3.45 -5.92 18.06
CA GLU A 72 3.80 -5.12 16.89
C GLU A 72 4.36 -5.99 15.79
N PHE A 73 4.31 -5.47 14.55
CA PHE A 73 5.02 -6.05 13.42
C PHE A 73 6.34 -5.33 13.25
N ALA A 74 7.38 -6.07 12.89
CA ALA A 74 8.70 -5.47 12.72
C ALA A 74 9.43 -6.05 11.53
N LYS A 75 10.25 -5.22 10.89
CA LYS A 75 11.09 -5.60 9.78
C LYS A 75 12.19 -4.54 9.61
N HIS A 76 13.43 -4.99 9.49
CA HIS A 76 14.57 -4.09 9.24
C HIS A 76 14.68 -2.96 10.28
N GLY A 77 14.33 -3.24 11.51
CA GLY A 77 14.44 -2.23 12.56
C GLY A 77 13.28 -1.27 12.62
N VAL A 78 12.27 -1.47 11.79
CA VAL A 78 11.06 -0.65 11.80
C VAL A 78 9.95 -1.45 12.45
N ALA A 79 9.26 -0.84 13.41
CA ALA A 79 8.13 -1.49 14.07
C ALA A 79 6.85 -0.69 13.84
N ILE A 80 5.77 -1.39 13.56
CA ILE A 80 4.45 -0.79 13.44
C ILE A 80 3.49 -1.60 14.30
N TYR A 81 2.54 -0.94 14.91
CA TYR A 81 1.61 -1.60 15.81
C TYR A 81 0.17 -1.17 15.51
N PRO A 82 -0.78 -2.10 15.66
CA PRO A 82 -2.18 -1.80 15.32
C PRO A 82 -2.82 -0.89 16.36
N VAL A 83 -3.58 0.09 15.88
CA VAL A 83 -4.38 0.97 16.71
C VAL A 83 -5.73 1.10 16.01
N GLY A 84 -6.74 0.39 16.51
CA GLY A 84 -8.02 0.35 15.83
C GLY A 84 -7.86 -0.33 14.48
N SER A 85 -8.28 0.34 13.42
CA SER A 85 -8.18 -0.21 12.07
C SER A 85 -6.92 0.27 11.35
N ASP A 86 -6.09 1.04 12.03
CA ASP A 86 -4.87 1.60 11.43
C ASP A 86 -3.65 1.01 12.10
N TYR A 87 -2.48 1.39 11.58
CA TYR A 87 -1.19 1.07 12.21
C TYR A 87 -0.50 2.38 12.54
N ARG A 88 0.35 2.33 13.55
CA ARG A 88 1.16 3.47 13.93
C ARG A 88 2.60 3.04 14.09
N THR A 89 3.50 3.98 13.94
CA THR A 89 4.91 3.76 14.22
C THR A 89 5.40 4.92 15.06
N ASP A 90 6.38 4.64 15.92
CA ASP A 90 7.00 5.69 16.73
C ASP A 90 7.92 6.55 15.88
N ILE A 91 8.31 6.06 14.72
CA ILE A 91 9.13 6.84 13.80
C ILE A 91 8.23 7.90 13.20
N PHE A 92 8.59 9.17 13.41
CA PHE A 92 7.81 10.32 12.93
C PHE A 92 6.38 10.35 13.47
N ASP A 93 6.06 9.52 14.46
CA ASP A 93 4.71 9.48 15.04
C ASP A 93 3.65 9.42 13.92
N MET A 94 3.83 8.51 12.98
CA MET A 94 2.98 8.41 11.82
C MET A 94 1.86 7.40 12.00
N LYS A 95 0.72 7.72 11.39
CA LYS A 95 -0.37 6.78 11.22
C LYS A 95 -0.25 6.17 9.83
N ILE A 96 -0.33 4.85 9.75
CA ILE A 96 -0.21 4.13 8.48
C ILE A 96 -1.51 3.37 8.26
N ARG A 97 -2.23 3.75 7.23
CA ARG A 97 -3.52 3.17 6.92
C ARG A 97 -3.47 2.34 5.64
N TYR A 98 -2.62 2.73 4.72
CA TYR A 98 -2.59 2.15 3.38
C TYR A 98 -1.21 1.59 3.05
N VAL A 99 -1.21 0.64 2.10
CA VAL A 99 0.04 -0.01 1.67
C VAL A 99 1.06 1.02 1.21
N HIS A 100 0.63 1.98 0.38
CA HIS A 100 1.60 2.95 -0.17
C HIS A 100 2.19 3.84 0.93
N GLU A 101 1.46 4.08 2.02
CA GLU A 101 2.01 4.87 3.11
C GLU A 101 3.16 4.15 3.79
N LEU A 102 3.05 2.82 3.93
CA LEU A 102 4.16 2.05 4.47
C LEU A 102 5.35 2.07 3.50
N GLN A 103 5.08 1.98 2.20
CA GLN A 103 6.13 2.08 1.21
C GLN A 103 6.86 3.42 1.31
N HIS A 104 6.10 4.50 1.51
CA HIS A 104 6.70 5.84 1.64
C HIS A 104 7.56 5.95 2.91
N LEU A 105 7.11 5.35 4.00
CA LEU A 105 7.90 5.35 5.22
C LEU A 105 9.24 4.67 4.99
N LEU A 106 9.22 3.49 4.37
CA LEU A 106 10.44 2.75 4.11
C LEU A 106 11.36 3.52 3.16
N PHE A 107 10.77 4.14 2.13
CA PHE A 107 11.56 4.95 1.20
C PHE A 107 12.22 6.12 1.91
N GLY A 108 11.47 6.80 2.77
CA GLY A 108 12.00 7.94 3.51
C GLY A 108 13.09 7.58 4.48
N LEU A 109 13.13 6.33 4.93
CA LEU A 109 14.18 5.83 5.82
C LEU A 109 15.37 5.28 5.07
N GLY A 110 15.34 5.33 3.73
CA GLY A 110 16.42 4.78 2.93
C GLY A 110 16.42 3.27 2.87
N LEU A 111 15.30 2.65 3.19
CA LEU A 111 15.16 1.20 3.17
C LEU A 111 14.47 0.76 1.89
N ASP A 112 14.60 -0.53 1.57
CA ASP A 112 13.92 -1.10 0.42
C ASP A 112 12.41 -0.96 0.62
N ASN A 113 11.78 -0.21 -0.27
CA ASN A 113 10.34 0.03 -0.18
C ASN A 113 9.54 -0.88 -1.12
N TYR A 114 10.20 -1.82 -1.78
CA TYR A 114 9.49 -2.77 -2.62
C TYR A 114 8.59 -3.64 -1.77
N MET A 115 7.36 -3.79 -2.19
CA MET A 115 6.42 -4.69 -1.53
C MET A 115 5.71 -5.47 -2.62
N LYS A 116 5.33 -6.68 -2.30
CA LYS A 116 4.54 -7.50 -3.20
C LYS A 116 3.17 -7.69 -2.59
N MET A 117 2.19 -7.93 -3.45
CA MET A 117 0.84 -8.23 -2.98
C MET A 117 0.69 -9.73 -2.86
N PRO A 118 -0.13 -10.20 -1.92
CA PRO A 118 -0.34 -11.63 -1.78
C PRO A 118 -0.87 -12.23 -3.08
N LYS A 119 -0.41 -13.44 -3.39
CA LYS A 119 -0.89 -14.15 -4.56
C LYS A 119 -2.39 -14.38 -4.41
N ASN A 120 -3.13 -14.11 -5.47
CA ASN A 120 -4.59 -14.23 -5.46
C ASN A 120 -5.23 -13.32 -4.40
N TYR A 121 -4.60 -12.17 -4.21
CA TYR A 121 -5.10 -11.22 -3.22
C TYR A 121 -6.53 -10.79 -3.56
N ILE A 122 -7.39 -10.85 -2.56
CA ILE A 122 -8.77 -10.40 -2.70
C ILE A 122 -8.87 -9.07 -1.99
N LEU A 123 -9.22 -8.02 -2.73
CA LEU A 123 -9.34 -6.69 -2.15
C LEU A 123 -10.43 -6.69 -1.09
N PRO A 124 -10.18 -6.02 0.04
CA PRO A 124 -11.20 -5.88 1.06
C PRO A 124 -12.40 -5.14 0.47
N LYS A 125 -13.57 -5.47 0.95
CA LYS A 125 -14.76 -4.75 0.54
C LYS A 125 -14.69 -3.33 1.08
N GLY A 126 -15.29 -2.42 0.37
CA GLY A 126 -15.31 -1.04 0.79
C GLY A 126 -16.03 -0.86 2.11
N ASP A 127 -15.84 0.31 2.70
CA ASP A 127 -16.41 0.62 4.00
C ASP A 127 -17.92 0.47 3.96
N GLY A 128 -18.42 -0.41 4.79
CA GLY A 128 -19.84 -0.65 4.86
C GLY A 128 -20.42 -1.23 3.59
N ASN A 129 -19.61 -1.46 2.62
CA ASN A 129 -20.03 -2.03 1.38
C ASN A 129 -19.76 -3.51 1.42
N THR A 130 -20.71 -4.23 1.14
CA THR A 130 -20.57 -5.67 1.21
C THR A 130 -20.90 -6.28 -0.11
#